data_6b678fb5ca0e8478efadbf490026a331
#
_entry.id   6b678fb5ca0e8478efadbf490026a331
#
_cell.length_a   1.000
_cell.length_b   1.000
_cell.length_c   1.000
_cell.angle_alpha   90.00
_cell.angle_beta   90.00
_cell.angle_gamma   90.00
#
_symmetry.space_group_name_H-M   'P 1'
#
loop_
_entity.id
_entity.type
_entity.pdbx_description
1 polymer ?
#
loop_
_entity_poly.entity_id
_entity_poly.type
_entity_poly.pdbx_seq_one_letter_code
_entity_poly.pdbx_strand_id
1 'polypeptide(L)'
;MEKDIWNTANNLAKVSYNVIGNGDIYKIKIDDKNIMILDIKEAPHNKKPVYLNRKIENTYIRRGEADKKADNDEIGTLMAMATPKPLLLDNFSMKDLDNETVSKFKKIVEERYPEKNYKNLNEEDFLKEIGAIRLNRKNNIYKITDGCLLLLGKYISITDYFSKFHLDFFYRDKDNERWKDRVSSDLPNSYGEMNIFNFYNIVFEKIKIFLKEPFALNEEKVRISNTSLLIEAIREALVNTLIHADYLQNFPKVKIEMFDGWINFENSGKMLITKDEYVQGGNSVIRNETLVQLVRLIGIAERQGFGGVKICKTSETLFKQQPEITTDLRETKLKLWTIDALHFREDLSVLDKTIYYILLKNNQPLTRKEIIFTSKNTEHFVKKSLANLLEKGLITTIGNGRSTKYEISFGTQGYLTKIQMKLQALAKLNNLLSED
;
A
#
# COMPACT_ATOMS: atom_id res chain seq x y z
N MET A 1 -39.21 -0.22 -11.13
CA MET A 1 -37.96 0.08 -10.39
C MET A 1 -36.74 -0.59 -11.02
N GLU A 2 -36.59 -1.94 -11.03
CA GLU A 2 -35.39 -2.61 -11.64
C GLU A 2 -35.25 -2.28 -13.13
N LYS A 3 -36.32 -2.35 -13.91
CA LYS A 3 -36.35 -1.95 -15.33
C LYS A 3 -35.94 -0.48 -15.54
N ASP A 4 -36.28 0.40 -14.61
CA ASP A 4 -35.90 1.82 -14.71
C ASP A 4 -34.46 2.05 -14.38
N ILE A 5 -33.88 1.26 -13.46
CA ILE A 5 -32.43 1.25 -13.17
C ILE A 5 -31.67 0.85 -14.44
N TRP A 6 -32.05 -0.26 -15.08
CA TRP A 6 -31.41 -0.72 -16.32
C TRP A 6 -31.57 0.27 -17.47
N ASN A 7 -32.77 0.84 -17.65
CA ASN A 7 -33.03 1.88 -18.66
C ASN A 7 -32.16 3.13 -18.43
N THR A 8 -31.86 3.44 -17.18
CA THR A 8 -30.99 4.58 -16.85
C THR A 8 -29.53 4.24 -17.05
N ALA A 9 -29.05 3.11 -16.48
CA ALA A 9 -27.65 2.69 -16.54
C ALA A 9 -27.17 2.43 -17.98
N ASN A 10 -28.02 1.87 -18.83
CA ASN A 10 -27.69 1.58 -20.24
C ASN A 10 -27.87 2.79 -21.17
N ASN A 11 -28.36 3.91 -20.70
CA ASN A 11 -28.56 5.09 -21.52
C ASN A 11 -27.37 6.05 -21.43
N LEU A 12 -26.50 6.04 -22.42
CA LEU A 12 -25.31 6.91 -22.48
C LEU A 12 -25.65 8.43 -22.50
N ALA A 13 -26.90 8.80 -22.76
CA ALA A 13 -27.34 10.20 -22.60
C ALA A 13 -27.59 10.55 -21.13
N LYS A 14 -27.88 9.57 -20.29
CA LYS A 14 -28.11 9.75 -18.84
C LYS A 14 -26.85 9.48 -18.02
N VAL A 15 -26.09 8.42 -18.34
CA VAL A 15 -24.86 8.02 -17.61
C VAL A 15 -23.76 7.77 -18.63
N SER A 16 -22.61 8.39 -18.45
CA SER A 16 -21.48 8.31 -19.39
C SER A 16 -20.86 6.90 -19.51
N TYR A 17 -21.02 6.08 -18.47
CA TYR A 17 -20.55 4.70 -18.44
C TYR A 17 -21.39 3.86 -17.47
N ASN A 18 -21.89 2.71 -17.94
CA ASN A 18 -22.64 1.80 -17.07
C ASN A 18 -21.69 1.00 -16.18
N VAL A 19 -21.86 1.11 -14.86
CA VAL A 19 -21.08 0.42 -13.82
C VAL A 19 -21.79 -0.77 -13.20
N ILE A 20 -22.99 -1.14 -13.72
CA ILE A 20 -23.84 -2.19 -13.17
C ILE A 20 -23.82 -3.38 -14.12
N GLY A 21 -23.46 -4.55 -13.63
CA GLY A 21 -23.52 -5.83 -14.34
C GLY A 21 -24.77 -6.66 -13.98
N ASN A 22 -25.00 -7.75 -14.72
CA ASN A 22 -26.20 -8.59 -14.52
C ASN A 22 -26.32 -9.22 -13.13
N GLY A 23 -25.20 -9.44 -12.42
CA GLY A 23 -25.20 -9.99 -11.07
C GLY A 23 -25.23 -8.96 -9.95
N ASP A 24 -25.25 -7.66 -10.29
CA ASP A 24 -25.12 -6.58 -9.29
C ASP A 24 -26.48 -6.11 -8.75
N ILE A 25 -27.60 -6.63 -9.27
CA ILE A 25 -28.95 -6.37 -8.76
C ILE A 25 -29.57 -7.68 -8.29
N TYR A 26 -29.82 -7.79 -7.01
CA TYR A 26 -30.47 -8.98 -6.45
C TYR A 26 -31.51 -8.59 -5.40
N LYS A 27 -32.46 -9.51 -5.15
CA LYS A 27 -33.56 -9.33 -4.21
C LYS A 27 -33.43 -10.32 -3.07
N ILE A 28 -33.60 -9.82 -1.85
CA ILE A 28 -33.66 -10.65 -0.65
C ILE A 28 -34.98 -10.38 0.09
N LYS A 29 -35.44 -11.34 0.85
CA LYS A 29 -36.60 -11.18 1.73
C LYS A 29 -36.14 -11.13 3.18
N ILE A 30 -36.46 -10.06 3.90
CA ILE A 30 -36.20 -9.89 5.33
C ILE A 30 -37.52 -9.47 5.99
N ASP A 31 -37.94 -10.22 7.01
CA ASP A 31 -39.17 -9.94 7.78
C ASP A 31 -40.38 -9.64 6.89
N ASP A 32 -40.65 -10.51 5.90
CA ASP A 32 -41.69 -10.39 4.89
C ASP A 32 -41.61 -9.18 3.95
N LYS A 33 -40.53 -8.38 3.99
CA LYS A 33 -40.25 -7.29 3.07
C LYS A 33 -39.28 -7.71 1.99
N ASN A 34 -39.62 -7.40 0.74
CA ASN A 34 -38.70 -7.56 -0.38
C ASN A 34 -37.74 -6.36 -0.42
N ILE A 35 -36.46 -6.64 -0.24
CA ILE A 35 -35.37 -5.65 -0.33
C ILE A 35 -34.64 -5.89 -1.63
N MET A 36 -34.43 -4.83 -2.42
CA MET A 36 -33.58 -4.86 -3.60
C MET A 36 -32.22 -4.28 -3.22
N ILE A 37 -31.18 -5.07 -3.49
CA ILE A 37 -29.78 -4.67 -3.27
C ILE A 37 -29.17 -4.36 -4.64
N LEU A 38 -28.48 -3.24 -4.71
CA LEU A 38 -27.75 -2.78 -5.87
C LEU A 38 -26.28 -2.62 -5.48
N ASP A 39 -25.42 -3.48 -6.03
CA ASP A 39 -23.97 -3.41 -5.85
C ASP A 39 -23.35 -2.55 -6.97
N ILE A 40 -22.99 -1.31 -6.63
CA ILE A 40 -22.41 -0.37 -7.60
C ILE A 40 -20.90 -0.43 -7.50
N LYS A 41 -20.27 -1.06 -8.49
CA LYS A 41 -18.83 -1.17 -8.59
C LYS A 41 -18.18 0.12 -9.05
N GLU A 42 -16.94 0.32 -8.64
CA GLU A 42 -16.15 1.44 -9.12
C GLU A 42 -15.86 1.30 -10.63
N ALA A 43 -16.02 2.37 -11.39
CA ALA A 43 -15.74 2.37 -12.81
C ALA A 43 -14.23 2.11 -13.08
N PRO A 44 -13.88 1.39 -14.16
CA PRO A 44 -12.48 1.25 -14.59
C PRO A 44 -11.80 2.61 -14.78
N HIS A 45 -10.51 2.68 -14.49
CA HIS A 45 -9.75 3.95 -14.53
C HIS A 45 -9.90 4.68 -15.86
N ASN A 46 -9.84 3.96 -16.99
CA ASN A 46 -9.98 4.53 -18.34
C ASN A 46 -11.42 4.98 -18.69
N LYS A 47 -12.37 4.82 -17.77
CA LYS A 47 -13.78 5.24 -17.93
C LYS A 47 -14.17 6.34 -16.94
N LYS A 48 -13.25 6.82 -16.14
CA LYS A 48 -13.46 7.93 -15.21
C LYS A 48 -13.24 9.29 -15.86
N PRO A 49 -13.93 10.32 -15.42
CA PRO A 49 -15.04 10.28 -14.48
C PRO A 49 -16.32 9.72 -15.09
N VAL A 50 -17.17 9.08 -14.27
CA VAL A 50 -18.57 8.79 -14.66
C VAL A 50 -19.42 10.01 -14.33
N TYR A 51 -20.12 10.53 -15.32
CA TYR A 51 -20.92 11.73 -15.19
C TYR A 51 -22.32 11.58 -15.77
N LEU A 52 -23.25 12.44 -15.33
CA LEU A 52 -24.65 12.37 -15.70
C LEU A 52 -25.03 13.43 -16.76
N ASN A 53 -26.04 13.08 -17.59
CA ASN A 53 -26.67 13.99 -18.53
C ASN A 53 -25.68 14.64 -19.53
N ARG A 54 -24.66 13.92 -19.95
CA ARG A 54 -23.59 14.39 -20.88
C ARG A 54 -22.82 15.61 -20.40
N LYS A 55 -22.82 15.90 -19.09
CA LYS A 55 -22.14 17.06 -18.51
C LYS A 55 -21.12 16.57 -17.49
N ILE A 56 -19.83 16.80 -17.77
CA ILE A 56 -18.72 16.35 -16.91
C ILE A 56 -18.78 16.96 -15.50
N GLU A 57 -19.30 18.19 -15.39
CA GLU A 57 -19.55 18.85 -14.12
C GLU A 57 -20.64 18.16 -13.27
N ASN A 58 -21.39 17.22 -13.84
CA ASN A 58 -22.32 16.35 -13.13
C ASN A 58 -21.68 15.01 -12.74
N THR A 59 -20.42 15.05 -12.36
CA THR A 59 -19.70 13.95 -11.70
C THR A 59 -20.02 13.99 -10.21
N TYR A 60 -20.36 12.84 -9.65
CA TYR A 60 -20.63 12.68 -8.22
C TYR A 60 -19.67 11.68 -7.59
N ILE A 61 -19.26 11.97 -6.36
CA ILE A 61 -18.33 11.18 -5.58
C ILE A 61 -18.97 10.81 -4.25
N ARG A 62 -18.91 9.55 -3.88
CA ARG A 62 -19.36 9.07 -2.58
C ARG A 62 -18.39 9.51 -1.51
N ARG A 63 -18.85 10.26 -0.51
CA ARG A 63 -18.10 10.67 0.68
C ARG A 63 -18.88 10.30 1.94
N GLY A 64 -18.43 9.26 2.62
CA GLY A 64 -19.18 8.70 3.75
C GLY A 64 -20.58 8.24 3.30
N GLU A 65 -21.62 8.80 3.91
CA GLU A 65 -23.02 8.44 3.60
C GLU A 65 -23.67 9.32 2.53
N ALA A 66 -22.97 10.31 1.99
CA ALA A 66 -23.52 11.26 1.04
C ALA A 66 -22.86 11.21 -0.35
N ASP A 67 -23.67 11.41 -1.39
CA ASP A 67 -23.20 11.64 -2.75
C ASP A 67 -22.99 13.14 -2.96
N LYS A 68 -21.76 13.54 -3.18
CA LYS A 68 -21.37 14.94 -3.35
C LYS A 68 -20.94 15.20 -4.78
N LYS A 69 -21.35 16.33 -5.34
CA LYS A 69 -20.88 16.79 -6.64
C LYS A 69 -19.36 17.03 -6.56
N ALA A 70 -18.62 16.46 -7.51
CA ALA A 70 -17.17 16.65 -7.60
C ALA A 70 -16.83 18.09 -7.94
N ASP A 71 -15.79 18.62 -7.32
CA ASP A 71 -15.20 19.90 -7.70
C ASP A 71 -14.29 19.75 -8.95
N ASN A 72 -13.81 20.87 -9.49
CA ASN A 72 -12.98 20.89 -10.70
C ASN A 72 -11.65 20.14 -10.52
N ASP A 73 -11.04 20.20 -9.33
CA ASP A 73 -9.79 19.51 -9.04
C ASP A 73 -10.00 18.00 -8.99
N GLU A 74 -11.11 17.55 -8.41
CA GLU A 74 -11.49 16.14 -8.36
C GLU A 74 -11.81 15.59 -9.75
N ILE A 75 -12.52 16.35 -10.59
CA ILE A 75 -12.77 16.00 -11.99
C ILE A 75 -11.45 15.91 -12.75
N GLY A 76 -10.54 16.89 -12.57
CA GLY A 76 -9.20 16.88 -13.16
C GLY A 76 -8.40 15.66 -12.76
N THR A 77 -8.44 15.27 -11.48
CA THR A 77 -7.79 14.06 -10.96
C THR A 77 -8.35 12.79 -11.62
N LEU A 78 -9.67 12.67 -11.72
CA LEU A 78 -10.31 11.52 -12.35
C LEU A 78 -9.99 11.42 -13.85
N MET A 79 -9.89 12.56 -14.56
CA MET A 79 -9.47 12.61 -15.97
C MET A 79 -8.00 12.23 -16.13
N ALA A 80 -7.11 12.70 -15.24
CA ALA A 80 -5.70 12.36 -15.26
C ALA A 80 -5.47 10.84 -15.08
N MET A 81 -6.29 10.18 -14.27
CA MET A 81 -6.28 8.72 -14.12
C MET A 81 -6.61 7.98 -15.42
N ALA A 82 -7.39 8.57 -16.30
CA ALA A 82 -7.78 7.98 -17.60
C ALA A 82 -6.76 8.24 -18.70
N THR A 83 -5.77 9.11 -18.48
CA THR A 83 -4.78 9.48 -19.49
C THR A 83 -3.84 8.33 -19.80
N PRO A 84 -3.67 7.95 -21.08
CA PRO A 84 -2.73 6.90 -21.47
C PRO A 84 -1.29 7.28 -21.10
N LYS A 85 -0.54 6.31 -20.59
CA LYS A 85 0.89 6.44 -20.25
C LYS A 85 1.70 5.41 -21.02
N PRO A 86 3.01 5.61 -21.26
CA PRO A 86 3.85 6.68 -20.72
C PRO A 86 3.69 8.03 -21.43
N LEU A 87 3.95 9.12 -20.72
CA LEU A 87 4.04 10.44 -21.31
C LEU A 87 5.43 10.64 -21.91
N LEU A 88 5.47 11.13 -23.17
CA LEU A 88 6.70 11.52 -23.84
C LEU A 88 6.87 13.03 -23.71
N LEU A 89 7.96 13.45 -23.08
CA LEU A 89 8.16 14.85 -22.69
C LEU A 89 8.72 15.66 -23.85
N ASP A 90 8.06 16.77 -24.17
CA ASP A 90 8.54 17.73 -25.14
C ASP A 90 9.57 18.66 -24.48
N ASN A 91 10.61 19.00 -25.23
CA ASN A 91 11.68 19.93 -24.82
C ASN A 91 12.59 19.42 -23.68
N PHE A 92 12.56 18.13 -23.35
CA PHE A 92 13.48 17.47 -22.42
C PHE A 92 14.48 16.61 -23.18
N SER A 93 15.72 16.56 -22.69
CA SER A 93 16.86 15.88 -23.32
C SER A 93 17.78 15.23 -22.27
N MET A 94 18.87 14.60 -22.71
CA MET A 94 19.90 14.07 -21.81
C MET A 94 20.48 15.13 -20.84
N LYS A 95 20.42 16.42 -21.19
CA LYS A 95 20.89 17.51 -20.31
C LYS A 95 20.03 17.69 -19.06
N ASP A 96 18.80 17.20 -19.09
CA ASP A 96 17.84 17.26 -17.99
C ASP A 96 17.99 16.10 -17.02
N LEU A 97 18.78 15.08 -17.38
CA LEU A 97 19.12 13.96 -16.52
C LEU A 97 20.39 14.24 -15.71
N ASP A 98 20.45 13.63 -14.53
CA ASP A 98 21.65 13.65 -13.69
C ASP A 98 22.61 12.54 -14.13
N ASN A 99 23.74 12.92 -14.70
CA ASN A 99 24.72 11.96 -15.25
C ASN A 99 25.22 10.97 -14.19
N GLU A 100 25.43 11.42 -12.96
CA GLU A 100 25.91 10.56 -11.87
C GLU A 100 24.85 9.49 -11.54
N THR A 101 23.60 9.90 -11.44
CA THR A 101 22.47 8.97 -11.21
C THR A 101 22.30 7.99 -12.36
N VAL A 102 22.38 8.48 -13.62
CA VAL A 102 22.29 7.61 -14.81
C VAL A 102 23.39 6.57 -14.82
N SER A 103 24.64 6.98 -14.54
CA SER A 103 25.80 6.05 -14.49
C SER A 103 25.65 5.02 -13.38
N LYS A 104 25.20 5.41 -12.17
CA LYS A 104 24.92 4.47 -11.06
C LYS A 104 23.80 3.48 -11.42
N PHE A 105 22.70 3.98 -12.00
CA PHE A 105 21.59 3.16 -12.43
C PHE A 105 22.02 2.15 -13.50
N LYS A 106 22.74 2.61 -14.53
CA LYS A 106 23.28 1.76 -15.60
C LYS A 106 24.13 0.64 -15.05
N LYS A 107 25.07 0.96 -14.14
CA LYS A 107 25.95 -0.03 -13.49
C LYS A 107 25.16 -1.15 -12.79
N ILE A 108 24.11 -0.81 -12.03
CA ILE A 108 23.25 -1.80 -11.36
C ILE A 108 22.58 -2.71 -12.40
N VAL A 109 22.06 -2.13 -13.49
CA VAL A 109 21.41 -2.91 -14.54
C VAL A 109 22.39 -3.82 -15.28
N GLU A 110 23.61 -3.35 -15.56
CA GLU A 110 24.71 -4.16 -16.14
C GLU A 110 25.06 -5.37 -15.26
N GLU A 111 25.20 -5.16 -13.97
CA GLU A 111 25.50 -6.23 -13.01
C GLU A 111 24.38 -7.27 -12.92
N ARG A 112 23.12 -6.86 -13.09
CA ARG A 112 21.96 -7.77 -13.04
C ARG A 112 21.69 -8.52 -14.34
N TYR A 113 22.06 -7.94 -15.47
CA TYR A 113 21.79 -8.49 -16.81
C TYR A 113 23.08 -8.52 -17.66
N PRO A 114 24.13 -9.27 -17.23
CA PRO A 114 25.42 -9.28 -17.89
C PRO A 114 25.34 -9.80 -19.34
N GLU A 115 24.34 -10.62 -19.64
CA GLU A 115 24.09 -11.16 -20.98
C GLU A 115 23.56 -10.13 -22.00
N LYS A 116 23.09 -8.96 -21.54
CA LYS A 116 22.52 -7.92 -22.40
C LYS A 116 23.55 -6.97 -23.01
N ASN A 117 24.85 -7.11 -22.64
CA ASN A 117 25.92 -6.27 -23.14
C ASN A 117 25.71 -4.74 -23.03
N TYR A 118 24.92 -4.29 -22.06
CA TYR A 118 24.66 -2.87 -21.81
C TYR A 118 25.94 -2.05 -21.58
N LYS A 119 27.00 -2.71 -21.09
CA LYS A 119 28.31 -2.10 -20.86
C LYS A 119 28.88 -1.42 -22.13
N ASN A 120 28.57 -1.95 -23.31
CA ASN A 120 29.10 -1.43 -24.59
C ASN A 120 28.28 -0.25 -25.13
N LEU A 121 27.14 0.09 -24.52
CA LEU A 121 26.31 1.21 -24.94
C LEU A 121 26.73 2.49 -24.20
N ASN A 122 26.69 3.65 -24.87
CA ASN A 122 26.70 4.92 -24.17
C ASN A 122 25.41 5.10 -23.37
N GLU A 123 25.34 6.10 -22.50
CA GLU A 123 24.20 6.31 -21.60
C GLU A 123 22.88 6.55 -22.35
N GLU A 124 22.90 7.33 -23.44
CA GLU A 124 21.71 7.62 -24.21
C GLU A 124 21.18 6.36 -24.94
N ASP A 125 22.06 5.58 -25.58
CA ASP A 125 21.66 4.34 -26.25
C ASP A 125 21.21 3.27 -25.24
N PHE A 126 21.84 3.20 -24.09
CA PHE A 126 21.35 2.37 -22.97
C PHE A 126 19.94 2.77 -22.54
N LEU A 127 19.66 4.07 -22.35
CA LEU A 127 18.33 4.55 -21.95
C LEU A 127 17.27 4.31 -23.04
N LYS A 128 17.65 4.34 -24.34
CA LYS A 128 16.77 3.94 -25.44
C LYS A 128 16.46 2.45 -25.39
N GLU A 129 17.46 1.62 -25.20
CA GLU A 129 17.31 0.16 -25.17
C GLU A 129 16.38 -0.31 -24.02
N ILE A 130 16.50 0.29 -22.85
CA ILE A 130 15.63 -0.03 -21.72
C ILE A 130 14.26 0.66 -21.74
N GLY A 131 13.98 1.49 -22.75
CA GLY A 131 12.71 2.19 -22.93
C GLY A 131 12.49 3.40 -22.01
N ALA A 132 13.53 3.91 -21.39
CA ALA A 132 13.52 5.17 -20.64
C ALA A 132 13.41 6.38 -21.58
N ILE A 133 14.00 6.26 -22.76
CA ILE A 133 13.84 7.16 -23.89
C ILE A 133 13.11 6.40 -24.99
N ARG A 134 12.04 6.95 -25.53
CA ARG A 134 11.19 6.29 -26.54
C ARG A 134 11.02 7.12 -27.80
N LEU A 135 10.91 6.43 -28.94
CA LEU A 135 10.62 7.07 -30.22
C LEU A 135 9.16 7.54 -30.25
N ASN A 136 8.97 8.85 -30.41
CA ASN A 136 7.67 9.39 -30.75
C ASN A 136 7.34 9.08 -32.21
N ARG A 137 6.42 8.13 -32.44
CA ARG A 137 6.03 7.65 -33.78
C ARG A 137 5.36 8.71 -34.66
N LYS A 138 4.90 9.84 -34.09
CA LYS A 138 4.26 10.91 -34.86
C LYS A 138 5.26 11.77 -35.62
N ASN A 139 6.44 12.01 -35.04
CA ASN A 139 7.45 12.92 -35.58
C ASN A 139 8.84 12.29 -35.73
N ASN A 140 8.98 11.00 -35.42
CA ASN A 140 10.24 10.26 -35.49
C ASN A 140 11.37 10.85 -34.61
N ILE A 141 11.03 11.46 -33.47
CA ILE A 141 12.00 12.05 -32.52
C ILE A 141 12.00 11.20 -31.26
N TYR A 142 13.19 10.86 -30.75
CA TYR A 142 13.35 10.25 -29.43
C TYR A 142 13.08 11.25 -28.33
N LYS A 143 12.32 10.87 -27.32
CA LYS A 143 11.92 11.70 -26.18
C LYS A 143 12.09 10.97 -24.87
N ILE A 144 12.45 11.72 -23.85
CA ILE A 144 12.48 11.23 -22.46
C ILE A 144 11.04 10.93 -22.02
N THR A 145 10.84 9.86 -21.30
CA THR A 145 9.57 9.52 -20.67
C THR A 145 9.43 10.20 -19.31
N ASP A 146 8.20 10.39 -18.86
CA ASP A 146 7.87 10.89 -17.52
C ASP A 146 8.57 10.11 -16.40
N GLY A 147 8.54 8.79 -16.47
CA GLY A 147 9.20 7.91 -15.49
C GLY A 147 10.73 8.02 -15.51
N CYS A 148 11.34 8.25 -16.68
CA CYS A 148 12.79 8.49 -16.77
C CYS A 148 13.18 9.80 -16.08
N LEU A 149 12.44 10.88 -16.34
CA LEU A 149 12.69 12.18 -15.72
C LEU A 149 12.53 12.09 -14.19
N LEU A 150 11.46 11.47 -13.70
CA LEU A 150 11.22 11.29 -12.25
C LEU A 150 12.33 10.49 -11.57
N LEU A 151 12.82 9.42 -12.22
CA LEU A 151 13.79 8.51 -11.62
C LEU A 151 15.22 9.03 -11.66
N LEU A 152 15.62 9.65 -12.79
CA LEU A 152 17.01 9.95 -13.13
C LEU A 152 17.26 11.43 -13.42
N GLY A 153 16.23 12.29 -13.34
CA GLY A 153 16.32 13.72 -13.68
C GLY A 153 17.07 14.54 -12.65
N LYS A 154 17.52 15.71 -13.07
CA LYS A 154 17.91 16.80 -12.18
C LYS A 154 16.68 17.35 -11.48
N TYR A 155 16.78 17.75 -10.22
CA TYR A 155 15.65 18.26 -9.45
C TYR A 155 14.93 19.43 -10.14
N ILE A 156 15.69 20.40 -10.67
CA ILE A 156 15.12 21.54 -11.41
C ILE A 156 14.32 21.05 -12.62
N SER A 157 14.89 20.19 -13.45
CA SER A 157 14.20 19.65 -14.63
C SER A 157 12.95 18.83 -14.27
N ILE A 158 12.98 18.11 -13.14
CA ILE A 158 11.79 17.43 -12.64
C ILE A 158 10.71 18.45 -12.27
N THR A 159 11.06 19.53 -11.56
CA THR A 159 10.09 20.54 -11.12
C THR A 159 9.60 21.44 -12.25
N ASP A 160 10.33 21.58 -13.34
CA ASP A 160 9.87 22.26 -14.57
C ASP A 160 8.66 21.56 -15.19
N TYR A 161 8.59 20.24 -15.10
CA TYR A 161 7.44 19.47 -15.60
C TYR A 161 6.44 19.11 -14.50
N PHE A 162 6.91 18.60 -13.38
CA PHE A 162 6.13 18.23 -12.19
C PHE A 162 6.25 19.35 -11.15
N SER A 163 5.61 20.47 -11.38
CA SER A 163 5.81 21.72 -10.64
C SER A 163 5.61 21.64 -9.12
N LYS A 164 4.99 20.59 -8.64
CA LYS A 164 4.76 20.32 -7.20
C LYS A 164 5.49 19.06 -6.71
N PHE A 165 6.47 18.55 -7.49
CA PHE A 165 7.27 17.39 -7.08
C PHE A 165 7.92 17.65 -5.72
N HIS A 166 7.62 16.78 -4.76
CA HIS A 166 8.13 16.92 -3.40
C HIS A 166 8.26 15.56 -2.74
N LEU A 167 9.47 15.28 -2.20
CA LEU A 167 9.80 14.05 -1.48
C LEU A 167 10.35 14.42 -0.11
N ASP A 168 9.74 13.91 0.95
CA ASP A 168 10.16 14.13 2.33
C ASP A 168 10.32 12.82 3.10
N PHE A 169 11.38 12.73 3.88
CA PHE A 169 11.56 11.73 4.94
C PHE A 169 11.86 12.44 6.26
N PHE A 170 11.21 11.98 7.32
CA PHE A 170 11.43 12.45 8.68
C PHE A 170 11.64 11.27 9.62
N TYR A 171 12.62 11.38 10.52
CA TYR A 171 12.71 10.54 11.71
C TYR A 171 12.34 11.37 12.95
N ARG A 172 11.36 10.87 13.73
CA ARG A 172 10.81 11.53 14.92
C ARG A 172 10.68 10.53 16.06
N ASP A 173 10.79 11.00 17.31
CA ASP A 173 10.50 10.15 18.48
C ASP A 173 8.98 9.96 18.64
N LYS A 174 8.21 11.05 18.54
CA LYS A 174 6.75 11.07 18.72
C LYS A 174 6.06 11.95 17.69
N ASP A 175 4.77 11.69 17.52
CA ASP A 175 3.90 12.60 16.76
C ASP A 175 3.98 14.02 17.35
N ASN A 176 4.05 15.02 16.48
CA ASN A 176 4.14 16.45 16.80
C ASN A 176 5.46 16.94 17.42
N GLU A 177 6.46 16.10 17.57
CA GLU A 177 7.80 16.54 17.95
C GLU A 177 8.64 16.96 16.72
N ARG A 178 9.66 17.81 16.98
CA ARG A 178 10.62 18.19 15.94
C ARG A 178 11.36 16.93 15.45
N TRP A 179 11.58 16.84 14.15
CA TRP A 179 12.35 15.75 13.57
C TRP A 179 13.81 15.72 14.07
N LYS A 180 14.35 14.52 14.26
CA LYS A 180 15.76 14.26 14.57
C LYS A 180 16.62 14.18 13.33
N ASP A 181 16.03 13.66 12.25
CA ASP A 181 16.68 13.56 10.95
C ASP A 181 15.65 13.84 9.83
N ARG A 182 16.11 14.46 8.73
CA ARG A 182 15.28 14.83 7.62
C ARG A 182 16.04 14.68 6.29
N VAL A 183 15.33 14.18 5.27
CA VAL A 183 15.74 14.26 3.87
C VAL A 183 14.60 14.91 3.11
N SER A 184 14.88 15.99 2.37
CA SER A 184 13.88 16.70 1.59
C SER A 184 14.41 17.02 0.21
N SER A 185 13.55 16.92 -0.80
CA SER A 185 13.95 17.17 -2.18
C SER A 185 14.16 18.65 -2.51
N ASP A 186 13.56 19.55 -1.73
CA ASP A 186 13.60 21.00 -1.96
C ASP A 186 14.72 21.73 -1.19
N LEU A 187 15.47 20.99 -0.37
CA LEU A 187 16.56 21.56 0.42
C LEU A 187 17.92 21.22 -0.18
N PRO A 188 18.88 22.18 -0.16
CA PRO A 188 20.27 21.86 -0.42
C PRO A 188 20.73 20.74 0.49
N ASN A 189 21.33 19.72 -0.07
CA ASN A 189 21.81 18.57 0.67
C ASN A 189 23.16 18.08 0.14
N SER A 190 23.83 17.22 0.90
CA SER A 190 25.12 16.64 0.54
C SER A 190 25.01 15.39 -0.33
N TYR A 191 23.79 14.98 -0.69
CA TYR A 191 23.55 13.70 -1.37
C TYR A 191 23.48 13.82 -2.90
N GLY A 192 23.59 15.04 -3.46
CA GLY A 192 23.47 15.31 -4.90
C GLY A 192 22.03 15.58 -5.33
N GLU A 193 21.71 15.30 -6.59
CA GLU A 193 20.38 15.51 -7.16
C GLU A 193 19.31 14.65 -6.48
N MET A 194 18.19 15.28 -6.12
CA MET A 194 17.14 14.61 -5.36
C MET A 194 16.00 14.15 -6.29
N ASN A 195 16.29 13.12 -7.08
CA ASN A 195 15.31 12.35 -7.85
C ASN A 195 14.85 11.11 -7.07
N ILE A 196 13.91 10.33 -7.62
CA ILE A 196 13.34 9.16 -6.95
C ILE A 196 14.42 8.10 -6.65
N PHE A 197 15.40 7.88 -7.56
CA PHE A 197 16.45 6.88 -7.36
C PHE A 197 17.33 7.22 -6.15
N ASN A 198 17.81 8.45 -6.08
CA ASN A 198 18.66 8.90 -4.99
C ASN A 198 17.87 8.97 -3.67
N PHE A 199 16.66 9.50 -3.69
CA PHE A 199 15.80 9.55 -2.51
C PHE A 199 15.53 8.17 -1.94
N TYR A 200 15.17 7.19 -2.80
CA TYR A 200 14.96 5.80 -2.37
C TYR A 200 16.20 5.24 -1.67
N ASN A 201 17.36 5.35 -2.28
CA ASN A 201 18.62 4.79 -1.74
C ASN A 201 18.96 5.43 -0.39
N ILE A 202 18.89 6.76 -0.28
CA ILE A 202 19.22 7.48 0.95
C ILE A 202 18.24 7.10 2.08
N VAL A 203 16.94 7.17 1.80
CA VAL A 203 15.91 6.91 2.81
C VAL A 203 15.93 5.45 3.26
N PHE A 204 16.10 4.51 2.33
CA PHE A 204 16.16 3.10 2.69
C PHE A 204 17.38 2.76 3.55
N GLU A 205 18.56 3.33 3.27
CA GLU A 205 19.75 3.15 4.11
C GLU A 205 19.53 3.78 5.51
N LYS A 206 18.96 4.98 5.59
CA LYS A 206 18.62 5.62 6.87
C LYS A 206 17.67 4.75 7.69
N ILE A 207 16.60 4.27 7.10
CA ILE A 207 15.65 3.38 7.78
C ILE A 207 16.35 2.11 8.30
N LYS A 208 17.23 1.50 7.53
CA LYS A 208 17.99 0.32 7.97
C LYS A 208 18.90 0.64 9.17
N ILE A 209 19.54 1.81 9.18
CA ILE A 209 20.39 2.25 10.30
C ILE A 209 19.52 2.42 11.55
N PHE A 210 18.41 3.14 11.48
CA PHE A 210 17.54 3.39 12.63
C PHE A 210 16.85 2.12 13.15
N LEU A 211 16.58 1.13 12.30
CA LEU A 211 16.03 -0.17 12.72
C LEU A 211 17.08 -1.10 13.36
N LYS A 212 18.36 -0.85 13.16
CA LYS A 212 19.43 -1.68 13.75
C LYS A 212 19.70 -1.39 15.21
N GLU A 213 19.18 -0.31 15.76
CA GLU A 213 19.25 -0.01 17.19
C GLU A 213 17.89 -0.21 17.86
N PRO A 214 17.77 -0.93 18.94
CA PRO A 214 18.74 -1.56 19.82
C PRO A 214 18.57 -3.09 19.93
N PHE A 215 19.62 -3.81 19.99
CA PHE A 215 19.78 -4.95 20.39
C PHE A 215 20.49 -5.71 21.01
N ALA A 216 20.62 -5.92 21.80
CA ALA A 216 21.40 -6.72 22.73
C ALA A 216 20.93 -8.17 22.76
N LEU A 217 21.85 -9.02 22.59
CA LEU A 217 22.17 -10.28 23.27
C LEU A 217 21.07 -11.30 23.52
N ASN A 218 21.13 -12.33 22.72
CA ASN A 218 20.80 -13.75 22.83
C ASN A 218 19.75 -14.24 21.85
N GLU A 219 20.14 -15.28 21.07
CA GLU A 219 19.39 -15.98 20.02
C GLU A 219 19.59 -15.48 18.59
N GLU A 220 20.84 -15.47 18.16
CA GLU A 220 21.30 -14.85 16.91
C GLU A 220 20.66 -15.36 15.61
N LYS A 221 20.20 -16.60 15.53
CA LYS A 221 19.69 -17.16 14.26
C LYS A 221 18.25 -16.79 13.93
N VAL A 222 17.36 -16.71 14.91
CA VAL A 222 15.93 -16.36 14.70
C VAL A 222 15.76 -14.85 14.48
N ARG A 223 16.59 -14.03 15.12
CA ARG A 223 16.52 -12.56 15.00
C ARG A 223 16.99 -12.02 13.67
N ILE A 224 18.01 -12.59 13.05
CA ILE A 224 18.50 -12.17 11.74
C ILE A 224 17.39 -12.38 10.68
N SER A 225 16.65 -13.48 10.71
CA SER A 225 15.56 -13.74 9.79
C SER A 225 14.40 -12.76 9.97
N ASN A 226 14.04 -12.41 11.21
CA ASN A 226 12.93 -11.50 11.51
C ASN A 226 13.21 -10.06 11.07
N THR A 227 14.43 -9.57 11.31
CA THR A 227 14.84 -8.22 10.85
C THR A 227 14.89 -8.16 9.32
N SER A 228 15.33 -9.22 8.64
CA SER A 228 15.33 -9.29 7.18
C SER A 228 13.93 -9.20 6.60
N LEU A 229 12.96 -9.94 7.15
CA LEU A 229 11.56 -9.89 6.69
C LEU A 229 10.94 -8.50 6.87
N LEU A 230 11.20 -7.84 8.00
CA LEU A 230 10.72 -6.49 8.24
C LEU A 230 11.32 -5.47 7.27
N ILE A 231 12.63 -5.54 7.04
CA ILE A 231 13.33 -4.69 6.07
C ILE A 231 12.76 -4.87 4.66
N GLU A 232 12.45 -6.11 4.26
CA GLU A 232 11.82 -6.37 2.97
C GLU A 232 10.40 -5.80 2.87
N ALA A 233 9.59 -5.89 3.91
CA ALA A 233 8.26 -5.29 3.93
C ALA A 233 8.32 -3.75 3.87
N ILE A 234 9.27 -3.15 4.57
CA ILE A 234 9.52 -1.70 4.53
C ILE A 234 10.00 -1.27 3.15
N ARG A 235 10.92 -2.02 2.53
CA ARG A 235 11.37 -1.77 1.15
C ARG A 235 10.19 -1.77 0.19
N GLU A 236 9.33 -2.77 0.29
CA GLU A 236 8.13 -2.87 -0.55
C GLU A 236 7.19 -1.68 -0.34
N ALA A 237 6.93 -1.28 0.92
CA ALA A 237 6.10 -0.13 1.24
C ALA A 237 6.69 1.17 0.69
N LEU A 238 8.00 1.40 0.85
CA LEU A 238 8.71 2.57 0.34
C LEU A 238 8.63 2.65 -1.20
N VAL A 239 8.93 1.55 -1.86
CA VAL A 239 8.88 1.47 -3.33
C VAL A 239 7.46 1.72 -3.83
N ASN A 240 6.45 1.07 -3.25
CA ASN A 240 5.05 1.27 -3.63
C ASN A 240 4.61 2.73 -3.46
N THR A 241 5.04 3.39 -2.38
CA THR A 241 4.76 4.80 -2.14
C THR A 241 5.34 5.70 -3.23
N LEU A 242 6.55 5.40 -3.71
CA LEU A 242 7.21 6.16 -4.77
C LEU A 242 6.60 5.89 -6.16
N ILE A 243 6.37 4.61 -6.51
CA ILE A 243 5.95 4.27 -7.88
C ILE A 243 4.45 4.45 -8.13
N HIS A 244 3.62 4.51 -7.07
CA HIS A 244 2.17 4.72 -7.19
C HIS A 244 1.72 6.15 -6.87
N ALA A 245 2.62 7.07 -6.51
CA ALA A 245 2.30 8.47 -6.34
C ALA A 245 1.78 9.09 -7.63
N ASP A 246 0.79 9.98 -7.50
CA ASP A 246 0.30 10.79 -8.61
C ASP A 246 1.06 12.11 -8.66
N TYR A 247 2.12 12.13 -9.46
CA TYR A 247 3.01 13.29 -9.61
C TYR A 247 2.40 14.44 -10.45
N LEU A 248 1.22 14.22 -11.04
CA LEU A 248 0.50 15.24 -11.84
C LEU A 248 -0.58 15.97 -11.04
N GLN A 249 -0.82 15.59 -9.79
CA GLN A 249 -1.78 16.31 -8.94
C GLN A 249 -1.27 17.71 -8.56
N ASN A 250 -2.21 18.61 -8.22
CA ASN A 250 -1.89 19.96 -7.79
C ASN A 250 -1.08 20.04 -6.49
N PHE A 251 -1.11 19.00 -5.68
CA PHE A 251 -0.36 18.86 -4.43
C PHE A 251 0.33 17.48 -4.35
N PRO A 252 1.17 17.12 -5.34
CA PRO A 252 1.87 15.85 -5.28
C PRO A 252 2.87 15.90 -4.14
N LYS A 253 2.80 14.87 -3.30
CA LYS A 253 3.67 14.76 -2.15
C LYS A 253 3.93 13.28 -1.90
N VAL A 254 5.18 12.97 -1.64
CA VAL A 254 5.58 11.71 -1.02
C VAL A 254 6.18 12.06 0.34
N LYS A 255 5.60 11.53 1.39
CA LYS A 255 6.10 11.75 2.75
C LYS A 255 6.24 10.43 3.49
N ILE A 256 7.43 10.19 4.02
CA ILE A 256 7.74 9.05 4.88
C ILE A 256 8.06 9.60 6.27
N GLU A 257 7.34 9.17 7.29
CA GLU A 257 7.61 9.54 8.68
C GLU A 257 7.89 8.29 9.50
N MET A 258 9.12 8.17 9.95
CA MET A 258 9.56 7.06 10.80
C MET A 258 9.51 7.48 12.27
N PHE A 259 8.90 6.65 13.08
CA PHE A 259 8.80 6.76 14.54
C PHE A 259 9.38 5.50 15.20
N ASP A 260 9.61 5.52 16.49
CA ASP A 260 10.20 4.40 17.23
C ASP A 260 9.39 3.08 17.14
N GLY A 261 8.10 3.16 16.78
CA GLY A 261 7.23 1.98 16.74
C GLY A 261 6.53 1.73 15.42
N TRP A 262 6.57 2.66 14.48
CA TRP A 262 5.89 2.55 13.19
C TRP A 262 6.50 3.47 12.13
N ILE A 263 6.18 3.22 10.89
CA ILE A 263 6.51 4.09 9.77
C ILE A 263 5.22 4.43 9.03
N ASN A 264 4.97 5.71 8.79
CA ASN A 264 3.92 6.20 7.92
C ASN A 264 4.49 6.43 6.53
N PHE A 265 3.83 5.85 5.53
CA PHE A 265 4.10 6.07 4.12
C PHE A 265 2.90 6.78 3.51
N GLU A 266 3.10 7.95 2.95
CA GLU A 266 2.05 8.77 2.36
C GLU A 266 2.43 9.17 0.95
N ASN A 267 1.53 8.99 0.00
CA ASN A 267 1.69 9.46 -1.37
C ASN A 267 0.40 10.07 -1.90
N SER A 268 0.53 11.03 -2.81
CA SER A 268 -0.59 11.59 -3.56
C SER A 268 -1.27 10.55 -4.43
N GLY A 269 -2.58 10.70 -4.58
CA GLY A 269 -3.43 9.87 -5.42
C GLY A 269 -4.09 8.70 -4.68
N LYS A 270 -5.31 8.40 -5.14
CA LYS A 270 -6.08 7.25 -4.67
C LYS A 270 -5.37 5.94 -5.01
N MET A 271 -5.44 4.96 -4.13
CA MET A 271 -5.07 3.58 -4.44
C MET A 271 -5.90 3.08 -5.62
N LEU A 272 -5.25 2.48 -6.63
CA LEU A 272 -5.91 2.05 -7.87
C LEU A 272 -6.56 0.67 -7.78
N ILE A 273 -6.32 -0.03 -6.69
CA ILE A 273 -6.96 -1.30 -6.31
C ILE A 273 -7.71 -1.12 -4.99
N THR A 274 -8.61 -2.02 -4.67
CA THR A 274 -9.31 -2.01 -3.39
C THR A 274 -8.38 -2.46 -2.24
N LYS A 275 -8.74 -2.15 -1.00
CA LYS A 275 -7.99 -2.64 0.17
C LYS A 275 -7.99 -4.17 0.24
N ASP A 276 -9.09 -4.81 -0.13
CA ASP A 276 -9.20 -6.26 -0.14
C ASP A 276 -8.26 -6.88 -1.19
N GLU A 277 -8.21 -6.32 -2.40
CA GLU A 277 -7.25 -6.74 -3.44
C GLU A 277 -5.80 -6.52 -3.00
N TYR A 278 -5.51 -5.43 -2.27
CA TYR A 278 -4.18 -5.20 -1.72
C TYR A 278 -3.76 -6.27 -0.71
N VAL A 279 -4.67 -6.69 0.16
CA VAL A 279 -4.42 -7.73 1.18
C VAL A 279 -4.39 -9.14 0.57
N GLN A 280 -5.26 -9.43 -0.40
CA GLN A 280 -5.39 -10.75 -1.04
C GLN A 280 -4.36 -10.96 -2.16
N GLY A 281 -3.93 -9.86 -2.80
CA GLY A 281 -2.99 -9.91 -3.93
C GLY A 281 -3.63 -10.35 -5.25
N GLY A 282 -2.78 -10.50 -6.26
CA GLY A 282 -3.18 -11.00 -7.58
C GLY A 282 -3.64 -9.94 -8.57
N ASN A 283 -3.96 -8.71 -8.10
CA ASN A 283 -4.26 -7.59 -8.98
C ASN A 283 -3.23 -6.46 -8.80
N SER A 284 -2.85 -5.83 -9.91
CA SER A 284 -1.92 -4.70 -9.90
C SER A 284 -2.28 -3.73 -11.01
N VAL A 285 -2.61 -2.51 -10.61
CA VAL A 285 -2.85 -1.41 -11.56
C VAL A 285 -1.72 -0.41 -11.43
N ILE A 286 -1.01 -0.21 -12.54
CA ILE A 286 0.19 0.63 -12.60
C ILE A 286 -0.21 2.08 -12.92
N ARG A 287 0.22 3.05 -12.09
CA ARG A 287 0.03 4.47 -12.34
C ARG A 287 1.15 5.05 -13.22
N ASN A 288 2.39 4.77 -12.89
CA ASN A 288 3.58 5.30 -13.56
C ASN A 288 4.32 4.17 -14.29
N GLU A 289 3.88 3.84 -15.51
CA GLU A 289 4.32 2.64 -16.24
C GLU A 289 5.82 2.58 -16.44
N THR A 290 6.43 3.64 -16.99
CA THR A 290 7.87 3.66 -17.23
C THR A 290 8.67 3.67 -15.94
N LEU A 291 8.23 4.41 -14.92
CA LEU A 291 8.89 4.40 -13.61
C LEU A 291 8.93 2.99 -13.02
N VAL A 292 7.80 2.27 -13.04
CA VAL A 292 7.72 0.89 -12.57
C VAL A 292 8.64 -0.03 -13.39
N GLN A 293 8.67 0.13 -14.73
CA GLN A 293 9.54 -0.64 -15.61
C GLN A 293 11.02 -0.45 -15.22
N LEU A 294 11.46 0.79 -15.03
CA LEU A 294 12.85 1.11 -14.69
C LEU A 294 13.23 0.61 -13.29
N VAL A 295 12.37 0.82 -12.30
CA VAL A 295 12.58 0.35 -10.92
C VAL A 295 12.68 -1.18 -10.84
N ARG A 296 11.98 -1.91 -11.70
CA ARG A 296 12.11 -3.37 -11.83
C ARG A 296 13.47 -3.81 -12.37
N LEU A 297 14.05 -3.08 -13.31
CA LEU A 297 15.37 -3.40 -13.86
C LEU A 297 16.44 -3.45 -12.77
N ILE A 298 16.35 -2.59 -11.78
CA ILE A 298 17.27 -2.61 -10.64
C ILE A 298 16.84 -3.54 -9.49
N GLY A 299 15.71 -4.26 -9.66
CA GLY A 299 15.28 -5.33 -8.76
C GLY A 299 14.67 -4.88 -7.44
N ILE A 300 14.25 -3.64 -7.32
CA ILE A 300 13.62 -3.13 -6.09
C ILE A 300 12.09 -3.24 -6.11
N ALA A 301 11.47 -3.46 -7.27
CA ALA A 301 10.04 -3.75 -7.42
C ALA A 301 9.80 -5.11 -8.08
N GLU A 302 8.74 -5.80 -7.69
CA GLU A 302 8.31 -7.09 -8.23
C GLU A 302 7.08 -6.95 -9.15
N ARG A 303 6.80 -7.98 -9.96
CA ARG A 303 5.79 -7.91 -11.05
C ARG A 303 4.35 -8.25 -10.64
N GLN A 304 4.13 -8.88 -9.50
CA GLN A 304 2.96 -9.76 -9.38
C GLN A 304 1.79 -9.25 -8.53
N GLY A 305 1.75 -7.98 -8.10
CA GLY A 305 0.67 -7.48 -7.23
C GLY A 305 0.59 -8.15 -5.85
N PHE A 306 1.68 -8.76 -5.39
CA PHE A 306 1.79 -9.40 -4.09
C PHE A 306 2.51 -8.57 -3.01
N GLY A 307 2.87 -7.33 -3.33
CA GLY A 307 3.55 -6.44 -2.37
C GLY A 307 2.74 -6.20 -1.10
N GLY A 308 1.44 -5.93 -1.24
CA GLY A 308 0.53 -5.79 -0.10
C GLY A 308 0.43 -7.06 0.74
N VAL A 309 0.30 -8.22 0.06
CA VAL A 309 0.30 -9.54 0.73
C VAL A 309 1.57 -9.77 1.53
N LYS A 310 2.73 -9.44 0.96
CA LYS A 310 4.04 -9.58 1.62
C LYS A 310 4.10 -8.72 2.88
N ILE A 311 3.66 -7.47 2.82
CA ILE A 311 3.62 -6.56 3.97
C ILE A 311 2.69 -7.10 5.07
N CYS A 312 1.48 -7.51 4.73
CA CYS A 312 0.50 -8.06 5.70
C CYS A 312 0.99 -9.37 6.33
N LYS A 313 1.49 -10.32 5.53
CA LYS A 313 2.05 -11.58 6.02
C LYS A 313 3.28 -11.38 6.90
N THR A 314 4.14 -10.43 6.56
CA THR A 314 5.29 -10.09 7.42
C THR A 314 4.83 -9.58 8.78
N SER A 315 3.83 -8.68 8.81
CA SER A 315 3.27 -8.19 10.07
C SER A 315 2.68 -9.33 10.91
N GLU A 316 1.96 -10.26 10.29
CA GLU A 316 1.42 -11.46 10.94
C GLU A 316 2.54 -12.36 11.47
N THR A 317 3.52 -12.69 10.63
CA THR A 317 4.65 -13.58 10.98
C THR A 317 5.49 -13.02 12.14
N LEU A 318 5.65 -11.71 12.19
CA LEU A 318 6.43 -11.02 13.23
C LEU A 318 5.57 -10.57 14.45
N PHE A 319 4.32 -11.04 14.54
CA PHE A 319 3.37 -10.68 15.61
C PHE A 319 3.18 -9.16 15.77
N LYS A 320 3.29 -8.42 14.67
CA LYS A 320 3.06 -6.98 14.65
C LYS A 320 1.58 -6.68 14.40
N GLN A 321 1.19 -5.47 14.73
CA GLN A 321 -0.12 -4.98 14.36
C GLN A 321 -0.24 -4.95 12.82
N GLN A 322 -1.44 -5.29 12.30
CA GLN A 322 -1.68 -5.26 10.87
C GLN A 322 -1.53 -3.84 10.32
N PRO A 323 -1.05 -3.68 9.09
CA PRO A 323 -0.91 -2.37 8.48
C PRO A 323 -2.26 -1.65 8.37
N GLU A 324 -2.27 -0.37 8.68
CA GLU A 324 -3.45 0.50 8.54
C GLU A 324 -3.36 1.22 7.20
N ILE A 325 -4.41 1.09 6.38
CA ILE A 325 -4.44 1.71 5.04
C ILE A 325 -5.64 2.64 4.97
N THR A 326 -5.38 3.89 4.61
CA THR A 326 -6.41 4.86 4.26
C THR A 326 -6.15 5.41 2.86
N THR A 327 -7.19 5.59 2.08
CA THR A 327 -7.08 6.13 0.72
C THR A 327 -8.33 6.92 0.35
N ASP A 328 -8.12 8.07 -0.28
CA ASP A 328 -9.15 8.88 -0.91
C ASP A 328 -8.64 9.40 -2.26
N LEU A 329 -9.36 10.32 -2.91
CA LEU A 329 -8.96 10.86 -4.22
C LEU A 329 -7.63 11.63 -4.18
N ARG A 330 -7.24 12.16 -3.03
CA ARG A 330 -6.09 13.04 -2.88
C ARG A 330 -4.83 12.26 -2.48
N GLU A 331 -4.99 11.27 -1.59
CA GLU A 331 -3.83 10.61 -0.98
C GLU A 331 -4.10 9.15 -0.61
N THR A 332 -3.02 8.41 -0.51
CA THR A 332 -2.98 7.07 0.09
C THR A 332 -1.97 7.08 1.22
N LYS A 333 -2.36 6.54 2.37
CA LYS A 333 -1.50 6.39 3.56
C LYS A 333 -1.45 4.95 3.99
N LEU A 334 -0.25 4.47 4.25
CA LEU A 334 0.03 3.16 4.85
C LEU A 334 0.82 3.38 6.14
N LYS A 335 0.29 2.92 7.27
CA LYS A 335 1.03 2.84 8.54
C LYS A 335 1.49 1.40 8.74
N LEU A 336 2.79 1.21 8.84
CA LEU A 336 3.44 -0.07 9.06
C LEU A 336 4.08 -0.10 10.44
N TRP A 337 3.66 -1.03 11.30
CA TRP A 337 4.19 -1.19 12.64
C TRP A 337 5.53 -1.94 12.61
N THR A 338 6.54 -1.37 13.28
CA THR A 338 7.92 -1.93 13.34
C THR A 338 8.18 -2.69 14.64
N ILE A 339 7.38 -2.47 15.66
CA ILE A 339 7.42 -3.17 16.95
C ILE A 339 6.24 -4.12 17.10
N ASP A 340 6.34 -5.06 18.02
CA ASP A 340 5.24 -5.96 18.34
C ASP A 340 4.12 -5.23 19.13
N ALA A 341 2.90 -5.79 19.09
CA ALA A 341 1.72 -5.19 19.69
C ALA A 341 1.82 -5.01 21.21
N LEU A 342 2.74 -5.70 21.87
CA LEU A 342 2.94 -5.67 23.31
C LEU A 342 4.27 -5.04 23.72
N HIS A 343 4.98 -4.41 22.79
CA HIS A 343 6.31 -3.84 23.06
C HIS A 343 6.30 -2.88 24.27
N PHE A 344 5.35 -1.97 24.29
CA PHE A 344 5.23 -0.97 25.37
C PHE A 344 4.46 -1.45 26.63
N ARG A 345 4.07 -2.74 26.65
CA ARG A 345 3.34 -3.30 27.81
C ARG A 345 4.34 -3.90 28.81
N GLU A 346 5.01 -3.01 29.57
CA GLU A 346 5.93 -3.40 30.65
C GLU A 346 5.19 -4.07 31.83
N ASP A 347 3.88 -3.84 31.92
CA ASP A 347 2.99 -4.44 32.90
C ASP A 347 2.63 -5.91 32.63
N LEU A 348 3.16 -6.50 31.56
CA LEU A 348 2.97 -7.90 31.18
C LEU A 348 4.23 -8.73 31.39
N SER A 349 4.08 -9.87 32.06
CA SER A 349 5.16 -10.85 32.16
C SER A 349 5.51 -11.49 30.81
N VAL A 350 6.67 -12.12 30.74
CA VAL A 350 7.07 -12.90 29.54
C VAL A 350 6.03 -13.97 29.19
N LEU A 351 5.45 -14.64 30.19
CA LEU A 351 4.41 -15.63 29.96
C LEU A 351 3.10 -15.02 29.47
N ASP A 352 2.70 -13.84 29.95
CA ASP A 352 1.52 -13.12 29.46
C ASP A 352 1.67 -12.84 27.97
N LYS A 353 2.82 -12.27 27.57
CA LYS A 353 3.14 -12.02 26.16
C LYS A 353 3.15 -13.29 25.34
N THR A 354 3.74 -14.37 25.86
CA THR A 354 3.78 -15.67 25.17
C THR A 354 2.36 -16.22 24.92
N ILE A 355 1.49 -16.20 25.94
CA ILE A 355 0.11 -16.67 25.81
C ILE A 355 -0.69 -15.79 24.83
N TYR A 356 -0.50 -14.47 24.91
CA TYR A 356 -1.13 -13.56 23.96
C TYR A 356 -0.74 -13.90 22.51
N TYR A 357 0.54 -14.14 22.23
CA TYR A 357 1.00 -14.51 20.88
C TYR A 357 0.53 -15.90 20.43
N ILE A 358 0.41 -16.87 21.37
CA ILE A 358 -0.20 -18.15 21.05
C ILE A 358 -1.66 -17.96 20.59
N LEU A 359 -2.43 -17.14 21.30
CA LEU A 359 -3.82 -16.85 20.93
C LEU A 359 -3.93 -16.03 19.63
N LEU A 360 -3.02 -15.09 19.43
CA LEU A 360 -2.97 -14.28 18.20
C LEU A 360 -2.66 -15.12 16.96
N LYS A 361 -1.75 -16.08 17.08
CA LYS A 361 -1.36 -16.99 15.99
C LYS A 361 -2.46 -17.99 15.62
N ASN A 362 -3.31 -18.37 16.57
CA ASN A 362 -4.39 -19.31 16.33
C ASN A 362 -5.66 -18.60 15.86
N ASN A 363 -6.14 -18.95 14.67
CA ASN A 363 -7.37 -18.38 14.10
C ASN A 363 -8.65 -18.85 14.81
N GLN A 364 -8.53 -19.76 15.81
CA GLN A 364 -9.65 -20.28 16.58
C GLN A 364 -9.38 -20.10 18.08
N PRO A 365 -10.45 -19.90 18.89
CA PRO A 365 -10.33 -19.82 20.33
C PRO A 365 -9.78 -21.11 20.93
N LEU A 366 -8.79 -21.01 21.82
CA LEU A 366 -8.13 -22.12 22.47
C LEU A 366 -8.66 -22.39 23.87
N THR A 367 -8.72 -23.65 24.24
CA THR A 367 -8.97 -24.09 25.63
C THR A 367 -7.71 -23.89 26.49
N ARG A 368 -7.89 -23.82 27.81
CA ARG A 368 -6.75 -23.73 28.74
C ARG A 368 -5.77 -24.92 28.57
N LYS A 369 -6.26 -26.12 28.28
CA LYS A 369 -5.39 -27.29 28.06
C LYS A 369 -4.49 -27.12 26.83
N GLU A 370 -5.05 -26.61 25.74
CA GLU A 370 -4.30 -26.34 24.51
C GLU A 370 -3.24 -25.25 24.75
N ILE A 371 -3.58 -24.20 25.52
CA ILE A 371 -2.63 -23.13 25.86
C ILE A 371 -1.48 -23.66 26.74
N ILE A 372 -1.80 -24.52 27.76
CA ILE A 372 -0.80 -25.18 28.60
C ILE A 372 0.15 -26.01 27.73
N PHE A 373 -0.41 -26.84 26.86
CA PHE A 373 0.38 -27.68 25.95
C PHE A 373 1.29 -26.86 25.04
N THR A 374 0.74 -25.82 24.40
CA THR A 374 1.48 -24.98 23.44
C THR A 374 2.52 -24.09 24.12
N SER A 375 2.21 -23.52 25.29
CA SER A 375 3.14 -22.66 26.04
C SER A 375 4.22 -23.42 26.78
N LYS A 376 4.08 -24.75 26.91
CA LYS A 376 4.97 -25.62 27.71
C LYS A 376 5.15 -25.15 29.15
N ASN A 377 4.11 -24.53 29.74
CA ASN A 377 4.11 -23.99 31.09
C ASN A 377 3.13 -24.78 31.97
N THR A 378 3.29 -24.68 33.30
CA THR A 378 2.40 -25.34 34.26
C THR A 378 1.03 -24.67 34.31
N GLU A 379 0.00 -25.46 34.68
CA GLU A 379 -1.39 -24.97 34.79
C GLU A 379 -1.52 -23.76 35.73
N HIS A 380 -0.78 -23.74 36.82
CA HIS A 380 -0.83 -22.65 37.79
C HIS A 380 -0.41 -21.31 37.17
N PHE A 381 0.71 -21.27 36.46
CA PHE A 381 1.22 -20.04 35.82
C PHE A 381 0.35 -19.63 34.64
N VAL A 382 -0.10 -20.57 33.81
CA VAL A 382 -1.02 -20.27 32.68
C VAL A 382 -2.34 -19.70 33.21
N LYS A 383 -2.91 -20.22 34.28
CA LYS A 383 -4.14 -19.71 34.91
C LYS A 383 -3.96 -18.28 35.41
N LYS A 384 -2.84 -17.97 36.07
CA LYS A 384 -2.51 -16.62 36.54
C LYS A 384 -2.36 -15.65 35.38
N SER A 385 -1.66 -16.05 34.35
CA SER A 385 -1.44 -15.23 33.16
C SER A 385 -2.74 -14.96 32.38
N LEU A 386 -3.59 -15.98 32.21
CA LEU A 386 -4.91 -15.80 31.59
C LEU A 386 -5.79 -14.82 32.39
N ALA A 387 -5.77 -14.90 33.71
CA ALA A 387 -6.51 -13.98 34.58
C ALA A 387 -6.00 -12.53 34.40
N ASN A 388 -4.68 -12.32 34.39
CA ASN A 388 -4.07 -11.01 34.14
C ASN A 388 -4.43 -10.43 32.76
N LEU A 389 -4.37 -11.27 31.71
CA LEU A 389 -4.73 -10.85 30.35
C LEU A 389 -6.22 -10.50 30.20
N LEU A 390 -7.10 -11.24 30.89
CA LEU A 390 -8.55 -10.93 30.95
C LEU A 390 -8.82 -9.63 31.69
N GLU A 391 -8.22 -9.43 32.86
CA GLU A 391 -8.33 -8.18 33.65
C GLU A 391 -7.90 -6.97 32.85
N LYS A 392 -6.85 -7.10 32.03
CA LYS A 392 -6.34 -6.05 31.16
C LYS A 392 -7.13 -5.91 29.85
N GLY A 393 -8.17 -6.69 29.64
CA GLY A 393 -9.01 -6.64 28.43
C GLY A 393 -8.30 -7.03 27.14
N LEU A 394 -7.14 -7.71 27.22
CA LEU A 394 -6.36 -8.14 26.06
C LEU A 394 -6.90 -9.42 25.41
N ILE A 395 -7.56 -10.24 26.20
CA ILE A 395 -8.24 -11.46 25.76
C ILE A 395 -9.68 -11.50 26.26
N THR A 396 -10.50 -12.33 25.65
CA THR A 396 -11.87 -12.59 26.07
C THR A 396 -12.15 -14.09 26.12
N THR A 397 -13.25 -14.47 26.76
CA THR A 397 -13.68 -15.88 26.86
C THR A 397 -14.92 -16.14 26.03
N ILE A 398 -15.00 -17.35 25.45
CA ILE A 398 -16.17 -17.88 24.77
C ILE A 398 -16.60 -19.16 25.49
N GLY A 399 -17.90 -19.29 25.76
CA GLY A 399 -18.48 -20.41 26.48
C GLY A 399 -18.25 -20.31 28.00
N ASN A 400 -18.85 -21.26 28.74
CA ASN A 400 -18.82 -21.28 30.20
C ASN A 400 -18.34 -22.63 30.76
N GLY A 401 -17.79 -22.60 31.96
CA GLY A 401 -17.36 -23.80 32.70
C GLY A 401 -16.22 -24.57 32.01
N ARG A 402 -16.40 -25.90 31.85
CA ARG A 402 -15.36 -26.75 31.27
C ARG A 402 -15.10 -26.53 29.78
N SER A 403 -16.01 -25.88 29.06
CA SER A 403 -15.90 -25.57 27.64
C SER A 403 -15.35 -24.17 27.37
N THR A 404 -14.93 -23.43 28.39
CA THR A 404 -14.36 -22.09 28.23
C THR A 404 -13.14 -22.12 27.32
N LYS A 405 -13.18 -21.28 26.27
CA LYS A 405 -12.09 -21.02 25.36
C LYS A 405 -11.69 -19.55 25.45
N TYR A 406 -10.45 -19.26 25.11
CA TYR A 406 -9.85 -17.93 25.15
C TYR A 406 -9.52 -17.48 23.75
N GLU A 407 -9.77 -16.20 23.47
CA GLU A 407 -9.36 -15.55 22.21
C GLU A 407 -8.90 -14.12 22.48
N ILE A 408 -8.20 -13.53 21.51
CA ILE A 408 -7.79 -12.13 21.56
C ILE A 408 -9.03 -11.23 21.63
N SER A 409 -9.01 -10.28 22.56
CA SER A 409 -9.98 -9.20 22.61
C SER A 409 -9.58 -8.14 21.58
N PHE A 410 -10.32 -8.09 20.48
CA PHE A 410 -10.16 -7.01 19.53
C PHE A 410 -10.99 -5.81 20.00
N GLY A 411 -10.41 -4.62 20.04
CA GLY A 411 -11.18 -3.39 20.19
C GLY A 411 -12.27 -3.34 19.09
N THR A 412 -13.28 -2.49 19.27
CA THR A 412 -14.52 -2.46 18.45
C THR A 412 -14.28 -2.53 16.94
N GLN A 413 -13.18 -1.96 16.47
CA GLN A 413 -12.80 -1.96 15.04
C GLN A 413 -12.23 -3.30 14.58
N GLY A 414 -11.45 -3.98 15.42
CA GLY A 414 -10.93 -5.33 15.13
C GLY A 414 -12.03 -6.40 15.17
N TYR A 415 -13.04 -6.23 16.03
CA TYR A 415 -14.21 -7.11 16.08
C TYR A 415 -15.05 -7.01 14.81
N LEU A 416 -15.28 -5.80 14.29
CA LEU A 416 -15.98 -5.59 13.02
C LEU A 416 -15.22 -6.21 11.83
N THR A 417 -13.89 -6.08 11.80
CA THR A 417 -13.06 -6.70 10.75
C THR A 417 -13.14 -8.22 10.80
N LYS A 418 -13.13 -8.83 12.01
CA LYS A 418 -13.28 -10.28 12.19
C LYS A 418 -14.66 -10.78 11.76
N ILE A 419 -15.73 -10.01 12.04
CA ILE A 419 -17.08 -10.32 11.56
C ILE A 419 -17.14 -10.24 10.05
N GLN A 420 -16.57 -9.21 9.42
CA GLN A 420 -16.51 -9.08 7.96
C GLN A 420 -15.76 -10.25 7.32
N MET A 421 -14.61 -10.66 7.87
CA MET A 421 -13.85 -11.82 7.38
C MET A 421 -14.66 -13.12 7.50
N LYS A 422 -15.37 -13.34 8.62
CA LYS A 422 -16.25 -14.51 8.78
C LYS A 422 -17.42 -14.49 7.79
N LEU A 423 -18.03 -13.34 7.57
CA LEU A 423 -19.13 -13.19 6.60
C LEU A 423 -18.66 -13.42 5.16
N GLN A 424 -17.47 -12.93 4.80
CA GLN A 424 -16.87 -13.18 3.49
C GLN A 424 -16.49 -14.66 3.30
N ALA A 425 -15.98 -15.33 4.33
CA ALA A 425 -15.69 -16.76 4.28
C ALA A 425 -16.97 -17.60 4.14
N LEU A 426 -18.05 -17.24 4.84
CA LEU A 426 -19.36 -17.88 4.71
C LEU A 426 -19.98 -17.63 3.33
N ALA A 427 -19.87 -16.45 2.77
CA ALA A 427 -20.34 -16.15 1.43
C ALA A 427 -19.59 -16.95 0.36
N LYS A 428 -18.25 -17.10 0.50
CA LYS A 428 -17.45 -17.99 -0.38
C LYS A 428 -17.85 -19.47 -0.25
N LEU A 429 -18.13 -19.94 0.97
CA LEU A 429 -18.59 -21.32 1.18
C LEU A 429 -19.96 -21.56 0.54
N ASN A 430 -20.88 -20.62 0.68
CA ASN A 430 -22.21 -20.70 0.06
C ASN A 430 -22.16 -20.66 -1.46
N ASN A 431 -21.23 -19.88 -2.07
CA ASN A 431 -21.02 -19.89 -3.51
C ASN A 431 -20.45 -21.22 -4.02
N LEU A 432 -19.53 -21.84 -3.26
CA LEU A 432 -18.98 -23.18 -3.58
C LEU A 432 -20.02 -24.30 -3.45
N LEU A 433 -21.01 -24.15 -2.54
CA LEU A 433 -22.09 -25.12 -2.34
C LEU A 433 -23.28 -24.91 -3.30
N SER A 434 -23.31 -23.82 -4.05
CA SER A 434 -24.35 -23.51 -5.04
C SER A 434 -23.91 -23.83 -6.50
N GLU A 435 -22.69 -24.32 -6.69
CA GLU A 435 -22.16 -24.77 -7.99
C GLU A 435 -22.25 -26.31 -8.16
N ASP A 436 -22.77 -27.06 -7.16
CA ASP A 436 -23.20 -28.44 -7.25
C ASP A 436 -24.75 -28.54 -7.36
#